data_46fd13d254826e987bc6c4595b42c7b7
#
_entry.id   46fd13d254826e987bc6c4595b42c7b7
#
_cell.length_a   1.000
_cell.length_b   1.000
_cell.length_c   1.000
_cell.angle_alpha   90.00
_cell.angle_beta   90.00
_cell.angle_gamma   90.00
#
_symmetry.space_group_name_H-M   'P 1'
#
loop_
_entity.id
_entity.type
_entity.pdbx_description
1 polymer ?
#
loop_
_entity_poly.entity_id
_entity_poly.type
_entity_poly.pdbx_seq_one_letter_code
_entity_poly.pdbx_strand_id
1 'polypeptide(L)'
;MKKKIRVCLFVLVFVGCSHKKKVPDVSQIKVNLQTIRFEKDFFSIDTNNMPSSLQALYTRNKGFSQDFFFNILGIPPFPDSVAHDAKLFFSTYKSIYASSVQPFQNFEPIQEEVEKGLQFVGFYFPKYPLPTKLVTFIGPLNSYAGIITPDNSLAVGLQLYLGKDYKVYQSDEVLNMYPSYVSRRFEPAYIPVNCMKNIVDDLFASNKPSKKSTQLIEQMVDEGKKLYVLYAFLPNTPDSLKTGYTQQQLSNSFAAEKEIWTYFVENDLLYQTDPTIVSPYVNDGPKTTELGEWSPGNIGQFVGWQIVKKWMEKNDKVSLQQLIQTPSKQIFEEARYKPH
;
A
#
# COMPACT_ATOMS: atom_id res chain seq x y z
N MET A 1 -7.28 23.59 73.96
CA MET A 1 -6.78 22.41 73.18
C MET A 1 -7.44 22.40 71.85
N LYS A 2 -6.73 22.86 70.76
CA LYS A 2 -7.25 22.86 69.36
C LYS A 2 -6.71 21.65 68.63
N LYS A 3 -7.58 20.66 68.30
CA LYS A 3 -7.24 19.50 67.48
C LYS A 3 -7.11 19.91 66.02
N LYS A 4 -5.92 19.78 65.43
CA LYS A 4 -5.67 19.92 63.98
C LYS A 4 -6.01 18.59 63.27
N ILE A 5 -7.07 18.58 62.46
CA ILE A 5 -7.39 17.47 61.57
C ILE A 5 -6.50 17.58 60.33
N ARG A 6 -5.60 16.61 60.13
CA ARG A 6 -4.83 16.48 58.87
C ARG A 6 -5.68 15.68 57.89
N VAL A 7 -6.14 16.32 56.85
CA VAL A 7 -6.79 15.65 55.71
C VAL A 7 -5.66 15.16 54.76
N CYS A 8 -5.46 13.83 54.71
CA CYS A 8 -4.59 13.22 53.68
C CYS A 8 -5.39 13.13 52.39
N LEU A 9 -5.04 13.96 51.39
CA LEU A 9 -5.57 13.88 50.06
C LEU A 9 -4.86 12.71 49.33
N PHE A 10 -5.58 11.60 49.13
CA PHE A 10 -5.09 10.47 48.34
C PHE A 10 -5.31 10.74 46.87
N VAL A 11 -4.25 11.13 46.15
CA VAL A 11 -4.28 11.30 44.69
C VAL A 11 -4.19 9.92 44.07
N LEU A 12 -5.30 9.36 43.59
CA LEU A 12 -5.37 8.18 42.75
C LEU A 12 -4.84 8.52 41.35
N VAL A 13 -3.57 8.20 41.10
CA VAL A 13 -2.99 8.24 39.77
C VAL A 13 -3.50 7.04 38.98
N PHE A 14 -4.49 7.23 38.12
CA PHE A 14 -4.88 6.23 37.13
C PHE A 14 -3.76 6.14 36.06
N VAL A 15 -2.86 5.21 36.25
CA VAL A 15 -1.93 4.79 35.21
C VAL A 15 -2.75 3.98 34.19
N GLY A 16 -3.26 4.64 33.17
CA GLY A 16 -3.85 3.98 32.01
C GLY A 16 -2.75 3.21 31.28
N CYS A 17 -2.62 1.92 31.56
CA CYS A 17 -1.79 1.01 30.76
C CYS A 17 -2.40 0.89 29.35
N SER A 18 -1.99 1.72 28.43
CA SER A 18 -2.17 1.46 27.01
C SER A 18 -1.37 0.21 26.65
N HIS A 19 -2.03 -0.94 26.56
CA HIS A 19 -1.44 -2.19 26.08
C HIS A 19 -1.15 -2.05 24.57
N LYS A 20 -0.03 -1.41 24.20
CA LYS A 20 0.48 -1.55 22.84
C LYS A 20 0.80 -3.02 22.63
N LYS A 21 0.08 -3.70 21.71
CA LYS A 21 0.41 -5.07 21.32
C LYS A 21 1.90 -5.11 20.97
N LYS A 22 2.66 -5.95 21.66
CA LYS A 22 4.10 -6.10 21.41
C LYS A 22 4.27 -6.63 19.98
N VAL A 23 5.12 -5.98 19.21
CA VAL A 23 5.48 -6.46 17.86
C VAL A 23 6.09 -7.86 18.01
N PRO A 24 5.58 -8.89 17.31
CA PRO A 24 6.11 -10.22 17.41
C PRO A 24 7.55 -10.30 16.90
N ASP A 25 8.33 -11.18 17.50
CA ASP A 25 9.65 -11.53 16.97
C ASP A 25 9.47 -12.51 15.80
N VAL A 26 9.85 -12.06 14.60
CA VAL A 26 9.77 -12.82 13.34
C VAL A 26 11.15 -13.27 12.83
N SER A 27 12.20 -13.14 13.64
CA SER A 27 13.59 -13.47 13.25
C SER A 27 13.79 -14.92 12.83
N GLN A 28 12.93 -15.83 13.34
CA GLN A 28 12.97 -17.25 12.99
C GLN A 28 12.29 -17.58 11.66
N ILE A 29 11.55 -16.65 11.07
CA ILE A 29 10.88 -16.85 9.78
C ILE A 29 11.88 -16.53 8.68
N LYS A 30 12.31 -17.58 7.99
CA LYS A 30 13.27 -17.45 6.90
C LYS A 30 12.55 -17.00 5.63
N VAL A 31 12.96 -15.88 5.10
CA VAL A 31 12.60 -15.38 3.77
C VAL A 31 13.88 -15.37 2.94
N ASN A 32 13.84 -15.95 1.76
CA ASN A 32 14.96 -15.92 0.82
C ASN A 32 14.51 -15.16 -0.42
N LEU A 33 14.59 -13.83 -0.36
CA LEU A 33 14.15 -12.93 -1.42
C LEU A 33 15.34 -12.56 -2.31
N GLN A 34 15.33 -13.01 -3.55
CA GLN A 34 16.32 -12.64 -4.53
C GLN A 34 15.89 -11.41 -5.32
N THR A 35 16.68 -10.35 -5.31
CA THR A 35 16.45 -9.20 -6.19
C THR A 35 16.99 -9.45 -7.59
N ILE A 36 16.13 -9.30 -8.59
CA ILE A 36 16.44 -9.38 -10.02
C ILE A 36 16.29 -7.97 -10.60
N ARG A 37 17.40 -7.39 -11.06
CA ARG A 37 17.46 -6.04 -11.64
C ARG A 37 17.20 -6.14 -13.16
N PHE A 38 15.97 -6.49 -13.53
CA PHE A 38 15.59 -6.70 -14.92
C PHE A 38 15.81 -5.47 -15.81
N GLU A 39 15.64 -4.27 -15.25
CA GLU A 39 15.91 -3.02 -15.98
C GLU A 39 17.38 -2.91 -16.40
N LYS A 40 18.32 -3.38 -15.56
CA LYS A 40 19.74 -3.39 -15.93
C LYS A 40 20.01 -4.37 -17.07
N ASP A 41 19.44 -5.57 -16.97
CA ASP A 41 19.56 -6.57 -18.03
C ASP A 41 18.96 -6.08 -19.34
N PHE A 42 17.75 -5.51 -19.31
CA PHE A 42 17.06 -5.02 -20.50
C PHE A 42 17.79 -3.82 -21.15
N PHE A 43 18.20 -2.81 -20.37
CA PHE A 43 18.87 -1.63 -20.93
C PHE A 43 20.36 -1.83 -21.22
N SER A 44 20.90 -3.04 -21.02
CA SER A 44 22.26 -3.46 -21.44
C SER A 44 22.29 -4.25 -22.74
N ILE A 45 21.14 -4.57 -23.35
CA ILE A 45 21.08 -5.38 -24.58
C ILE A 45 21.71 -4.67 -25.80
N ASP A 46 22.23 -5.45 -26.75
CA ASP A 46 22.70 -4.90 -28.03
C ASP A 46 21.50 -4.65 -28.97
N THR A 47 21.19 -3.36 -29.16
CA THR A 47 20.07 -2.93 -30.03
C THR A 47 20.33 -3.10 -31.53
N ASN A 48 21.58 -3.44 -31.94
CA ASN A 48 21.89 -3.77 -33.33
C ASN A 48 21.52 -5.22 -33.65
N ASN A 49 21.42 -6.08 -32.62
CA ASN A 49 21.06 -7.48 -32.75
C ASN A 49 19.90 -7.83 -31.78
N MET A 50 18.78 -7.14 -31.93
CA MET A 50 17.62 -7.27 -31.04
C MET A 50 17.12 -8.72 -30.88
N PRO A 51 16.90 -9.53 -31.94
CA PRO A 51 16.37 -10.88 -31.79
C PRO A 51 17.23 -11.77 -30.87
N SER A 52 18.54 -11.82 -31.07
CA SER A 52 19.45 -12.62 -30.23
C SER A 52 19.54 -12.09 -28.81
N SER A 53 19.58 -10.75 -28.64
CA SER A 53 19.64 -10.10 -27.33
C SER A 53 18.39 -10.36 -26.50
N LEU A 54 17.20 -10.28 -27.12
CA LEU A 54 15.93 -10.59 -26.46
C LEU A 54 15.81 -12.08 -26.12
N GLN A 55 16.30 -12.98 -27.00
CA GLN A 55 16.32 -14.41 -26.70
C GLN A 55 17.21 -14.72 -25.49
N ALA A 56 18.37 -14.08 -25.39
CA ALA A 56 19.26 -14.22 -24.22
C ALA A 56 18.62 -13.67 -22.93
N LEU A 57 17.98 -12.50 -23.01
CA LEU A 57 17.24 -11.89 -21.91
C LEU A 57 16.10 -12.80 -21.45
N TYR A 58 15.30 -13.30 -22.39
CA TYR A 58 14.20 -14.22 -22.11
C TYR A 58 14.68 -15.51 -21.44
N THR A 59 15.78 -16.10 -21.93
CA THR A 59 16.34 -17.32 -21.34
C THR A 59 16.77 -17.12 -19.89
N ARG A 60 17.38 -15.94 -19.58
CA ARG A 60 17.83 -15.58 -18.23
C ARG A 60 16.68 -15.31 -17.27
N ASN A 61 15.62 -14.65 -17.72
CA ASN A 61 14.52 -14.16 -16.92
C ASN A 61 13.15 -14.65 -17.46
N LYS A 62 13.02 -15.95 -17.76
CA LYS A 62 11.90 -16.51 -18.53
C LYS A 62 10.52 -16.09 -18.05
N GLY A 63 10.23 -16.24 -16.75
CA GLY A 63 8.90 -15.92 -16.19
C GLY A 63 8.57 -14.44 -16.36
N PHE A 64 9.44 -13.57 -15.85
CA PHE A 64 9.20 -12.13 -15.87
C PHE A 64 9.29 -11.52 -17.27
N SER A 65 10.17 -12.02 -18.15
CA SER A 65 10.25 -11.51 -19.54
C SER A 65 8.92 -11.65 -20.28
N GLN A 66 8.21 -12.72 -20.06
CA GLN A 66 6.89 -12.93 -20.66
C GLN A 66 5.89 -11.88 -20.15
N ASP A 67 5.82 -11.69 -18.85
CA ASP A 67 4.98 -10.64 -18.24
C ASP A 67 5.36 -9.25 -18.73
N PHE A 68 6.66 -8.96 -18.78
CA PHE A 68 7.15 -7.65 -19.20
C PHE A 68 6.74 -7.33 -20.64
N PHE A 69 7.03 -8.21 -21.61
CA PHE A 69 6.72 -7.90 -23.00
C PHE A 69 5.23 -7.95 -23.31
N PHE A 70 4.50 -8.93 -22.80
CA PHE A 70 3.13 -9.17 -23.25
C PHE A 70 2.08 -8.49 -22.35
N ASN A 71 2.31 -8.43 -21.04
CA ASN A 71 1.34 -7.86 -20.11
C ASN A 71 1.65 -6.40 -19.75
N ILE A 72 2.94 -6.07 -19.50
CA ILE A 72 3.33 -4.71 -19.11
C ILE A 72 3.48 -3.79 -20.32
N LEU A 73 4.19 -4.24 -21.36
CA LEU A 73 4.35 -3.46 -22.59
C LEU A 73 3.18 -3.65 -23.58
N GLY A 74 2.37 -4.71 -23.41
CA GLY A 74 1.24 -5.01 -24.30
C GLY A 74 1.65 -5.38 -25.74
N ILE A 75 2.87 -5.87 -25.93
CA ILE A 75 3.40 -6.22 -27.25
C ILE A 75 2.74 -7.52 -27.75
N PRO A 76 2.23 -7.58 -28.98
CA PRO A 76 1.73 -8.81 -29.56
C PRO A 76 2.82 -9.90 -29.63
N PRO A 77 2.50 -11.20 -29.37
CA PRO A 77 3.49 -12.26 -29.24
C PRO A 77 4.02 -12.78 -30.61
N PHE A 78 4.32 -11.86 -31.52
CA PHE A 78 4.94 -12.18 -32.81
C PHE A 78 6.42 -11.73 -32.78
N PRO A 79 7.38 -12.56 -33.23
CA PRO A 79 8.81 -12.28 -33.09
C PRO A 79 9.23 -10.91 -33.65
N ASP A 80 8.74 -10.54 -34.82
CA ASP A 80 9.06 -9.24 -35.46
C ASP A 80 8.49 -8.05 -34.67
N SER A 81 7.26 -8.18 -34.15
CA SER A 81 6.64 -7.15 -33.30
C SER A 81 7.43 -7.00 -31.99
N VAL A 82 7.81 -8.11 -31.36
CA VAL A 82 8.58 -8.07 -30.10
C VAL A 82 9.91 -7.37 -30.31
N ALA A 83 10.64 -7.66 -31.38
CA ALA A 83 11.93 -7.04 -31.67
C ALA A 83 11.80 -5.54 -31.98
N HIS A 84 10.80 -5.19 -32.80
CA HIS A 84 10.53 -3.80 -33.17
C HIS A 84 10.11 -2.95 -31.98
N ASP A 85 9.08 -3.38 -31.24
CA ASP A 85 8.45 -2.60 -30.18
C ASP A 85 9.35 -2.53 -28.94
N ALA A 86 10.10 -3.62 -28.64
CA ALA A 86 11.11 -3.58 -27.59
C ALA A 86 12.26 -2.58 -27.89
N LYS A 87 12.67 -2.46 -29.19
CA LYS A 87 13.66 -1.45 -29.61
C LYS A 87 13.11 -0.03 -29.48
N LEU A 88 11.86 0.18 -29.86
CA LEU A 88 11.19 1.46 -29.68
C LEU A 88 11.09 1.83 -28.21
N PHE A 89 10.62 0.91 -27.37
CA PHE A 89 10.55 1.12 -25.92
C PHE A 89 11.93 1.42 -25.31
N PHE A 90 12.95 0.66 -25.66
CA PHE A 90 14.33 0.91 -25.22
C PHE A 90 14.76 2.34 -25.52
N SER A 91 14.54 2.80 -26.75
CA SER A 91 14.94 4.15 -27.17
C SER A 91 14.19 5.24 -26.42
N THR A 92 12.87 5.05 -26.23
CA THR A 92 11.97 6.01 -25.57
C THR A 92 12.26 6.12 -24.07
N TYR A 93 12.52 4.99 -23.40
CA TYR A 93 12.65 4.93 -21.93
C TYR A 93 14.10 4.93 -21.42
N LYS A 94 15.09 4.99 -22.32
CA LYS A 94 16.51 5.02 -21.93
C LYS A 94 16.86 6.17 -20.97
N SER A 95 16.26 7.34 -21.14
CA SER A 95 16.48 8.50 -20.26
C SER A 95 15.89 8.29 -18.86
N ILE A 96 14.73 7.64 -18.76
CA ILE A 96 14.10 7.28 -17.48
C ILE A 96 14.94 6.22 -16.77
N TYR A 97 15.40 5.20 -17.51
CA TYR A 97 16.35 4.23 -16.96
C TYR A 97 17.62 4.91 -16.44
N ALA A 98 18.25 5.80 -17.21
CA ALA A 98 19.44 6.53 -16.78
C ALA A 98 19.20 7.32 -15.47
N SER A 99 17.99 7.92 -15.34
CA SER A 99 17.58 8.63 -14.11
C SER A 99 17.38 7.69 -12.92
N SER A 100 17.09 6.41 -13.15
CA SER A 100 16.89 5.42 -12.08
C SER A 100 18.22 4.86 -11.52
N VAL A 101 19.32 4.97 -12.26
CA VAL A 101 20.59 4.32 -11.91
C VAL A 101 21.11 4.79 -10.56
N GLN A 102 21.17 6.11 -10.35
CA GLN A 102 21.73 6.68 -9.12
C GLN A 102 20.83 6.45 -7.89
N PRO A 103 19.52 6.74 -7.92
CA PRO A 103 18.62 6.49 -6.79
C PRO A 103 18.57 5.01 -6.36
N PHE A 104 18.74 4.09 -7.30
CA PHE A 104 18.68 2.65 -7.05
C PHE A 104 20.02 1.93 -7.24
N GLN A 105 21.14 2.64 -7.08
CA GLN A 105 22.46 2.04 -7.14
C GLN A 105 22.64 0.96 -6.08
N ASN A 106 22.27 1.27 -4.83
CA ASN A 106 22.14 0.31 -3.75
C ASN A 106 20.64 0.06 -3.47
N PHE A 107 20.19 -1.14 -3.81
CA PHE A 107 18.80 -1.57 -3.61
C PHE A 107 18.61 -2.42 -2.33
N GLU A 108 19.69 -2.79 -1.67
CA GLU A 108 19.71 -3.67 -0.50
C GLU A 108 18.81 -3.18 0.65
N PRO A 109 18.82 -1.88 1.06
CA PRO A 109 17.93 -1.41 2.14
C PRO A 109 16.45 -1.59 1.82
N ILE A 110 16.06 -1.41 0.56
CA ILE A 110 14.66 -1.62 0.12
C ILE A 110 14.32 -3.12 0.17
N GLN A 111 15.22 -3.98 -0.31
CA GLN A 111 15.06 -5.43 -0.24
C GLN A 111 14.89 -5.89 1.22
N GLU A 112 15.73 -5.43 2.13
CA GLU A 112 15.66 -5.78 3.56
C GLU A 112 14.31 -5.39 4.18
N GLU A 113 13.77 -4.21 3.86
CA GLU A 113 12.46 -3.80 4.33
C GLU A 113 11.33 -4.68 3.76
N VAL A 114 11.41 -5.07 2.48
CA VAL A 114 10.45 -6.00 1.86
C VAL A 114 10.57 -7.39 2.51
N GLU A 115 11.78 -7.91 2.70
CA GLU A 115 12.01 -9.18 3.40
C GLU A 115 11.44 -9.17 4.81
N LYS A 116 11.63 -8.08 5.55
CA LYS A 116 11.07 -7.91 6.88
C LYS A 116 9.54 -7.94 6.86
N GLY A 117 8.92 -7.26 5.89
CA GLY A 117 7.49 -7.33 5.66
C GLY A 117 7.01 -8.76 5.38
N LEU A 118 7.72 -9.49 4.51
CA LEU A 118 7.43 -10.89 4.20
C LEU A 118 7.58 -11.83 5.40
N GLN A 119 8.52 -11.56 6.32
CA GLN A 119 8.60 -12.30 7.58
C GLN A 119 7.33 -12.14 8.42
N PHE A 120 6.77 -10.92 8.52
CA PHE A 120 5.49 -10.71 9.19
C PHE A 120 4.32 -11.38 8.44
N VAL A 121 4.32 -11.35 7.09
CA VAL A 121 3.34 -12.12 6.31
C VAL A 121 3.40 -13.60 6.68
N GLY A 122 4.58 -14.21 6.66
CA GLY A 122 4.76 -15.62 7.02
C GLY A 122 4.36 -15.95 8.47
N PHE A 123 4.57 -15.01 9.40
CA PHE A 123 4.14 -15.15 10.77
C PHE A 123 2.61 -15.16 10.92
N TYR A 124 1.93 -14.19 10.32
CA TYR A 124 0.48 -14.06 10.45
C TYR A 124 -0.30 -14.97 9.51
N PHE A 125 0.28 -15.32 8.36
CA PHE A 125 -0.32 -16.15 7.32
C PHE A 125 0.62 -17.29 6.89
N PRO A 126 0.86 -18.29 7.76
CA PRO A 126 1.88 -19.32 7.51
C PRO A 126 1.60 -20.23 6.32
N LYS A 127 0.38 -20.18 5.76
CA LYS A 127 0.00 -20.92 4.54
C LYS A 127 0.09 -20.08 3.27
N TYR A 128 0.39 -18.78 3.39
CA TYR A 128 0.54 -17.91 2.23
C TYR A 128 1.85 -18.23 1.50
N PRO A 129 1.82 -18.44 0.19
CA PRO A 129 3.04 -18.70 -0.58
C PRO A 129 3.85 -17.42 -0.68
N LEU A 130 4.92 -17.30 0.11
CA LEU A 130 5.75 -16.10 0.12
C LEU A 130 6.50 -15.96 -1.21
N PRO A 131 6.51 -14.75 -1.82
CA PRO A 131 7.37 -14.45 -2.95
C PRO A 131 8.86 -14.69 -2.63
N THR A 132 9.57 -15.29 -3.59
CA THR A 132 11.02 -15.54 -3.46
C THR A 132 11.86 -14.63 -4.36
N LYS A 133 11.21 -13.83 -5.20
CA LYS A 133 11.87 -12.89 -6.11
C LYS A 133 11.26 -11.50 -5.98
N LEU A 134 12.13 -10.50 -6.03
CA LEU A 134 11.81 -9.09 -6.14
C LEU A 134 12.40 -8.59 -7.45
N VAL A 135 11.56 -8.38 -8.46
CA VAL A 135 12.01 -8.02 -9.81
C VAL A 135 11.81 -6.53 -10.00
N THR A 136 12.87 -5.79 -10.25
CA THR A 136 12.77 -4.37 -10.62
C THR A 136 12.77 -4.21 -12.13
N PHE A 137 11.99 -3.26 -12.63
CA PHE A 137 11.89 -2.98 -14.06
C PHE A 137 11.63 -1.48 -14.33
N ILE A 138 11.81 -1.05 -15.57
CA ILE A 138 11.28 0.21 -16.09
C ILE A 138 10.16 -0.15 -17.06
N GLY A 139 8.96 0.31 -16.77
CA GLY A 139 7.79 0.16 -17.63
C GLY A 139 7.30 1.49 -18.19
N PRO A 140 6.21 1.48 -18.97
CA PRO A 140 5.52 2.70 -19.37
C PRO A 140 5.08 3.52 -18.14
N LEU A 141 5.07 4.86 -18.28
CA LEU A 141 4.67 5.73 -17.14
C LEU A 141 3.22 5.49 -16.69
N ASN A 142 2.34 5.05 -17.59
CA ASN A 142 0.96 4.68 -17.30
C ASN A 142 0.78 3.20 -16.89
N SER A 143 1.86 2.48 -16.63
CA SER A 143 1.85 1.08 -16.20
C SER A 143 1.84 0.95 -14.67
N TYR A 144 2.02 -0.27 -14.20
CA TYR A 144 1.96 -0.61 -12.77
C TYR A 144 3.17 -0.09 -11.99
N ALA A 145 2.90 0.45 -10.79
CA ALA A 145 3.95 0.75 -9.81
C ALA A 145 4.52 -0.54 -9.18
N GLY A 146 3.70 -1.59 -9.09
CA GLY A 146 4.08 -2.91 -8.59
C GLY A 146 2.95 -3.91 -8.75
N ILE A 147 3.29 -5.17 -8.93
CA ILE A 147 2.35 -6.30 -9.07
C ILE A 147 2.94 -7.57 -8.45
N ILE A 148 2.06 -8.52 -8.13
CA ILE A 148 2.44 -9.92 -7.95
C ILE A 148 2.27 -10.62 -9.30
N THR A 149 3.35 -11.20 -9.79
CA THR A 149 3.35 -11.90 -11.10
C THR A 149 2.79 -13.32 -10.99
N PRO A 150 2.35 -13.95 -12.10
CA PRO A 150 1.87 -15.33 -12.08
C PRO A 150 2.86 -16.35 -11.52
N ASP A 151 4.17 -16.10 -11.60
CA ASP A 151 5.21 -16.95 -11.00
C ASP A 151 5.50 -16.61 -9.53
N ASN A 152 4.59 -15.87 -8.89
CA ASN A 152 4.68 -15.44 -7.49
C ASN A 152 5.95 -14.60 -7.19
N SER A 153 6.31 -13.69 -8.08
CA SER A 153 7.34 -12.69 -7.83
C SER A 153 6.71 -11.34 -7.51
N LEU A 154 7.35 -10.54 -6.67
CA LEU A 154 7.03 -9.12 -6.53
C LEU A 154 7.74 -8.35 -7.63
N ALA A 155 7.01 -7.68 -8.52
CA ALA A 155 7.60 -6.84 -9.55
C ALA A 155 7.35 -5.36 -9.25
N VAL A 156 8.39 -4.52 -9.41
CA VAL A 156 8.41 -3.10 -9.02
C VAL A 156 8.85 -2.25 -10.22
N GLY A 157 7.94 -1.40 -10.68
CA GLY A 157 8.19 -0.46 -11.78
C GLY A 157 8.88 0.81 -11.28
N LEU A 158 10.21 0.85 -11.37
CA LEU A 158 11.03 1.94 -10.84
C LEU A 158 10.73 3.31 -11.46
N GLN A 159 10.14 3.34 -12.66
CA GLN A 159 9.71 4.58 -13.32
C GLN A 159 8.72 5.42 -12.51
N LEU A 160 8.08 4.84 -11.49
CA LEU A 160 7.14 5.52 -10.58
C LEU A 160 7.71 5.71 -9.15
N TYR A 161 9.07 5.70 -8.99
CA TYR A 161 9.72 5.87 -7.69
C TYR A 161 11.01 6.71 -7.77
N LEU A 162 11.12 7.59 -8.77
CA LEU A 162 12.34 8.40 -9.01
C LEU A 162 12.45 9.65 -8.12
N GLY A 163 11.54 9.80 -7.16
CA GLY A 163 11.42 10.98 -6.31
C GLY A 163 10.33 11.94 -6.80
N LYS A 164 9.52 12.49 -5.87
CA LYS A 164 8.37 13.36 -6.19
C LYS A 164 8.74 14.59 -7.04
N ASP A 165 10.00 15.04 -6.96
CA ASP A 165 10.49 16.22 -7.67
C ASP A 165 11.11 15.87 -9.06
N TYR A 166 11.02 14.61 -9.50
CA TYR A 166 11.52 14.20 -10.81
C TYR A 166 10.79 14.97 -11.92
N LYS A 167 11.56 15.66 -12.79
CA LYS A 167 11.00 16.60 -13.77
C LYS A 167 9.91 16.02 -14.67
N VAL A 168 10.04 14.74 -15.04
CA VAL A 168 9.04 14.08 -15.90
C VAL A 168 7.67 14.03 -15.22
N TYR A 169 7.62 13.90 -13.90
CA TYR A 169 6.35 13.88 -13.14
C TYR A 169 5.64 15.25 -13.09
N GLN A 170 6.34 16.32 -13.46
CA GLN A 170 5.79 17.67 -13.53
C GLN A 170 5.31 18.05 -14.94
N SER A 171 5.42 17.15 -15.92
CA SER A 171 4.88 17.38 -17.26
C SER A 171 3.35 17.30 -17.27
N ASP A 172 2.69 18.08 -18.14
CA ASP A 172 1.24 18.05 -18.27
C ASP A 172 0.70 16.65 -18.58
N GLU A 173 1.43 15.87 -19.37
CA GLU A 173 1.08 14.50 -19.71
C GLU A 173 0.99 13.63 -18.44
N VAL A 174 2.01 13.68 -17.56
CA VAL A 174 2.04 12.87 -16.34
C VAL A 174 1.09 13.41 -15.28
N LEU A 175 0.92 14.73 -15.16
CA LEU A 175 -0.04 15.33 -14.22
C LEU A 175 -1.50 15.00 -14.58
N ASN A 176 -1.81 14.83 -15.87
CA ASN A 176 -3.11 14.35 -16.33
C ASN A 176 -3.36 12.87 -15.97
N MET A 177 -2.31 12.03 -15.99
CA MET A 177 -2.39 10.62 -15.55
C MET A 177 -2.38 10.49 -14.03
N TYR A 178 -1.51 11.25 -13.37
CA TYR A 178 -1.25 11.19 -11.94
C TYR A 178 -1.27 12.60 -11.34
N PRO A 179 -2.43 13.05 -10.83
CA PRO A 179 -2.51 14.31 -10.11
C PRO A 179 -1.49 14.40 -8.96
N SER A 180 -1.12 15.59 -8.54
CA SER A 180 -0.02 15.83 -7.58
C SER A 180 -0.18 15.07 -6.25
N TYR A 181 -1.41 14.83 -5.80
CA TYR A 181 -1.67 14.02 -4.59
C TYR A 181 -1.33 12.53 -4.77
N VAL A 182 -1.22 12.04 -6.03
CA VAL A 182 -0.73 10.71 -6.37
C VAL A 182 0.78 10.72 -6.56
N SER A 183 1.29 11.60 -7.46
CA SER A 183 2.71 11.62 -7.84
C SER A 183 3.65 12.01 -6.69
N ARG A 184 3.18 12.72 -5.66
CA ARG A 184 3.95 12.96 -4.43
C ARG A 184 4.39 11.68 -3.70
N ARG A 185 3.74 10.53 -4.01
CA ARG A 185 4.07 9.22 -3.45
C ARG A 185 5.06 8.43 -4.32
N PHE A 186 5.55 9.01 -5.41
CA PHE A 186 6.54 8.38 -6.30
C PHE A 186 7.96 8.47 -5.72
N GLU A 187 8.10 8.02 -4.48
CA GLU A 187 9.32 8.03 -3.69
C GLU A 187 9.77 6.59 -3.39
N PRO A 188 11.08 6.30 -3.36
CA PRO A 188 11.60 4.96 -3.07
C PRO A 188 11.06 4.35 -1.76
N ALA A 189 10.77 5.19 -0.75
CA ALA A 189 10.22 4.76 0.54
C ALA A 189 8.83 4.11 0.44
N TYR A 190 8.10 4.31 -0.66
CA TYR A 190 6.82 3.64 -0.89
C TYR A 190 6.95 2.24 -1.48
N ILE A 191 8.13 1.82 -1.95
CA ILE A 191 8.30 0.48 -2.56
C ILE A 191 7.92 -0.64 -1.58
N PRO A 192 8.46 -0.72 -0.35
CA PRO A 192 8.08 -1.76 0.59
C PRO A 192 6.59 -1.72 0.95
N VAL A 193 6.03 -0.51 1.08
CA VAL A 193 4.61 -0.31 1.38
C VAL A 193 3.74 -0.86 0.26
N ASN A 194 4.06 -0.55 -0.99
CA ASN A 194 3.27 -0.99 -2.14
C ASN A 194 3.44 -2.50 -2.38
N CYS A 195 4.62 -3.08 -2.14
CA CYS A 195 4.80 -4.53 -2.12
C CYS A 195 3.88 -5.22 -1.11
N MET A 196 3.80 -4.70 0.11
CA MET A 196 2.92 -5.26 1.14
C MET A 196 1.44 -4.98 0.87
N LYS A 197 1.08 -3.85 0.25
CA LYS A 197 -0.31 -3.59 -0.21
C LYS A 197 -0.76 -4.62 -1.24
N ASN A 198 0.10 -4.96 -2.21
CA ASN A 198 -0.21 -6.01 -3.19
C ASN A 198 -0.50 -7.36 -2.51
N ILE A 199 0.27 -7.73 -1.48
CA ILE A 199 0.02 -8.95 -0.70
C ILE A 199 -1.28 -8.84 0.10
N VAL A 200 -1.56 -7.70 0.70
CA VAL A 200 -2.84 -7.47 1.40
C VAL A 200 -4.00 -7.64 0.42
N ASP A 201 -3.94 -7.02 -0.75
CA ASP A 201 -5.01 -7.12 -1.75
C ASP A 201 -5.20 -8.56 -2.25
N ASP A 202 -4.12 -9.32 -2.41
CA ASP A 202 -4.18 -10.75 -2.77
C ASP A 202 -4.85 -11.58 -1.66
N LEU A 203 -4.49 -11.35 -0.39
CA LEU A 203 -5.13 -12.00 0.76
C LEU A 203 -6.63 -11.70 0.87
N PHE A 204 -7.06 -10.51 0.44
CA PHE A 204 -8.48 -10.12 0.43
C PHE A 204 -9.21 -10.53 -0.85
N ALA A 205 -8.52 -10.87 -1.94
CA ALA A 205 -9.14 -11.19 -3.23
C ALA A 205 -10.11 -12.38 -3.16
N SER A 206 -9.77 -13.39 -2.35
CA SER A 206 -10.59 -14.59 -2.12
C SER A 206 -11.85 -14.33 -1.28
N ASN A 207 -11.94 -13.17 -0.62
CA ASN A 207 -13.06 -12.79 0.28
C ASN A 207 -13.90 -11.63 -0.29
N LYS A 208 -13.81 -11.33 -1.59
CA LYS A 208 -14.61 -10.26 -2.19
C LYS A 208 -16.09 -10.58 -2.05
N PRO A 209 -16.91 -9.69 -1.46
CA PRO A 209 -18.35 -9.86 -1.42
C PRO A 209 -18.89 -9.92 -2.86
N SER A 210 -19.93 -10.74 -3.09
CA SER A 210 -20.68 -10.70 -4.33
C SER A 210 -21.09 -9.24 -4.60
N LYS A 211 -21.08 -8.81 -5.88
CA LYS A 211 -21.34 -7.45 -6.41
C LYS A 211 -22.62 -6.74 -5.91
N LYS A 212 -23.03 -6.85 -4.66
CA LYS A 212 -24.04 -6.02 -4.06
C LYS A 212 -23.43 -4.69 -3.68
N SER A 213 -24.14 -3.59 -4.02
CA SER A 213 -23.85 -2.27 -3.52
C SER A 213 -23.72 -2.33 -1.99
N THR A 214 -22.51 -2.13 -1.47
CA THR A 214 -22.25 -2.14 -0.04
C THR A 214 -22.40 -0.74 0.53
N GLN A 215 -22.90 -0.63 1.76
CA GLN A 215 -23.04 0.66 2.44
C GLN A 215 -21.67 1.32 2.66
N LEU A 216 -21.64 2.65 2.71
CA LEU A 216 -20.40 3.42 2.93
C LEU A 216 -19.63 2.90 4.14
N ILE A 217 -20.31 2.67 5.27
CA ILE A 217 -19.67 2.18 6.50
C ILE A 217 -18.98 0.81 6.30
N GLU A 218 -19.59 -0.09 5.51
CA GLU A 218 -19.00 -1.39 5.22
C GLU A 218 -17.75 -1.24 4.36
N GLN A 219 -17.77 -0.34 3.36
CA GLN A 219 -16.59 -0.03 2.53
C GLN A 219 -15.46 0.60 3.35
N MET A 220 -15.80 1.54 4.26
CA MET A 220 -14.81 2.12 5.19
C MET A 220 -14.14 1.04 6.05
N VAL A 221 -14.93 0.11 6.62
CA VAL A 221 -14.39 -0.98 7.45
C VAL A 221 -13.56 -1.94 6.60
N ASP A 222 -13.93 -2.23 5.35
CA ASP A 222 -13.11 -3.06 4.45
C ASP A 222 -11.74 -2.45 4.18
N GLU A 223 -11.67 -1.15 3.86
CA GLU A 223 -10.39 -0.44 3.74
C GLU A 223 -9.64 -0.36 5.07
N GLY A 224 -10.36 -0.19 6.18
CA GLY A 224 -9.81 -0.23 7.53
C GLY A 224 -9.18 -1.57 7.89
N LYS A 225 -9.78 -2.71 7.49
CA LYS A 225 -9.20 -4.05 7.66
C LYS A 225 -7.90 -4.20 6.89
N LYS A 226 -7.88 -3.78 5.62
CA LYS A 226 -6.66 -3.80 4.79
C LYS A 226 -5.54 -2.99 5.43
N LEU A 227 -5.85 -1.78 5.86
CA LEU A 227 -4.88 -0.92 6.51
C LEU A 227 -4.38 -1.53 7.83
N TYR A 228 -5.27 -2.12 8.64
CA TYR A 228 -4.88 -2.79 9.88
C TYR A 228 -3.92 -3.97 9.64
N VAL A 229 -4.16 -4.77 8.61
CA VAL A 229 -3.26 -5.88 8.20
C VAL A 229 -1.93 -5.32 7.69
N LEU A 230 -1.94 -4.26 6.89
CA LEU A 230 -0.72 -3.59 6.42
C LEU A 230 0.15 -3.08 7.58
N TYR A 231 -0.48 -2.55 8.64
CA TYR A 231 0.24 -2.13 9.85
C TYR A 231 0.92 -3.29 10.57
N ALA A 232 0.31 -4.46 10.55
CA ALA A 232 0.91 -5.66 11.13
C ALA A 232 2.12 -6.16 10.31
N PHE A 233 2.12 -5.96 8.98
CA PHE A 233 3.24 -6.33 8.11
C PHE A 233 4.40 -5.31 8.16
N LEU A 234 4.09 -4.05 8.47
CA LEU A 234 5.04 -2.95 8.44
C LEU A 234 5.03 -2.17 9.78
N PRO A 235 5.32 -2.82 10.93
CA PRO A 235 5.15 -2.18 12.24
C PRO A 235 6.09 -0.99 12.48
N ASN A 236 7.24 -0.94 11.81
CA ASN A 236 8.25 0.10 11.97
C ASN A 236 8.19 1.19 10.89
N THR A 237 7.38 1.01 9.85
CA THR A 237 7.23 1.98 8.76
C THR A 237 6.36 3.15 9.22
N PRO A 238 6.70 4.40 8.87
CA PRO A 238 5.89 5.58 9.21
C PRO A 238 4.42 5.44 8.78
N ASP A 239 3.50 5.88 9.63
CA ASP A 239 2.07 5.76 9.40
C ASP A 239 1.60 6.55 8.18
N SER A 240 2.23 7.70 7.90
CA SER A 240 1.96 8.50 6.71
C SER A 240 2.22 7.75 5.40
N LEU A 241 3.26 6.90 5.35
CA LEU A 241 3.52 6.06 4.18
C LEU A 241 2.46 4.97 4.01
N LYS A 242 2.04 4.32 5.10
CA LYS A 242 1.01 3.27 5.07
C LYS A 242 -0.35 3.79 4.64
N THR A 243 -0.77 4.93 5.18
CA THR A 243 -2.05 5.57 4.83
C THR A 243 -2.00 6.26 3.47
N GLY A 244 -0.82 6.66 3.00
CA GLY A 244 -0.65 7.52 1.84
C GLY A 244 -1.01 8.99 2.10
N TYR A 245 -1.30 9.37 3.34
CA TYR A 245 -1.53 10.76 3.74
C TYR A 245 -0.21 11.51 3.93
N THR A 246 -0.22 12.83 3.86
CA THR A 246 0.89 13.60 4.41
C THR A 246 0.91 13.48 5.93
N GLN A 247 2.07 13.73 6.56
CA GLN A 247 2.16 13.72 8.01
C GLN A 247 1.17 14.72 8.65
N GLN A 248 0.98 15.88 8.02
CA GLN A 248 0.03 16.90 8.49
C GLN A 248 -1.42 16.42 8.36
N GLN A 249 -1.80 15.85 7.21
CA GLN A 249 -3.14 15.29 7.02
C GLN A 249 -3.45 14.20 8.04
N LEU A 250 -2.48 13.31 8.31
CA LEU A 250 -2.65 12.25 9.30
C LEU A 250 -2.82 12.81 10.71
N SER A 251 -1.99 13.78 11.11
CA SER A 251 -2.10 14.45 12.43
C SER A 251 -3.43 15.16 12.58
N ASN A 252 -3.87 15.88 11.54
CA ASN A 252 -5.17 16.55 11.52
C ASN A 252 -6.33 15.54 11.64
N SER A 253 -6.24 14.38 10.93
CA SER A 253 -7.27 13.35 11.00
C SER A 253 -7.44 12.79 12.43
N PHE A 254 -6.32 12.58 13.15
CA PHE A 254 -6.39 12.18 14.56
C PHE A 254 -6.97 13.29 15.47
N ALA A 255 -6.57 14.55 15.25
CA ALA A 255 -7.07 15.66 16.04
C ALA A 255 -8.57 15.93 15.82
N ALA A 256 -9.07 15.69 14.62
CA ALA A 256 -10.46 15.92 14.22
C ALA A 256 -11.30 14.63 14.17
N GLU A 257 -10.87 13.53 14.81
CA GLU A 257 -11.52 12.21 14.71
C GLU A 257 -13.01 12.28 15.08
N LYS A 258 -13.36 13.01 16.13
CA LYS A 258 -14.73 13.23 16.57
C LYS A 258 -15.54 14.02 15.53
N GLU A 259 -14.97 15.11 14.99
CA GLU A 259 -15.61 15.94 13.98
C GLU A 259 -15.88 15.15 12.70
N ILE A 260 -14.90 14.38 12.22
CA ILE A 260 -15.05 13.50 11.07
C ILE A 260 -16.21 12.51 11.27
N TRP A 261 -16.25 11.86 12.43
CA TRP A 261 -17.31 10.91 12.74
C TRP A 261 -18.68 11.57 12.83
N THR A 262 -18.77 12.73 13.51
CA THR A 262 -20.00 13.50 13.62
C THR A 262 -20.55 13.90 12.26
N TYR A 263 -19.67 14.33 11.34
CA TYR A 263 -20.05 14.66 9.97
C TYR A 263 -20.74 13.50 9.25
N PHE A 264 -20.22 12.26 9.34
CA PHE A 264 -20.84 11.10 8.71
C PHE A 264 -22.19 10.72 9.34
N VAL A 265 -22.35 10.90 10.64
CA VAL A 265 -23.57 10.57 11.37
C VAL A 265 -24.68 11.62 11.09
N GLU A 266 -24.35 12.92 11.21
CA GLU A 266 -25.32 14.00 11.07
C GLU A 266 -25.83 14.18 9.63
N ASN A 267 -25.06 13.76 8.64
CA ASN A 267 -25.45 13.81 7.24
C ASN A 267 -26.04 12.47 6.71
N ASP A 268 -26.35 11.52 7.58
CA ASP A 268 -26.91 10.21 7.22
C ASP A 268 -26.11 9.43 6.14
N LEU A 269 -24.78 9.59 6.13
CA LEU A 269 -23.90 9.04 5.08
C LEU A 269 -23.56 7.57 5.28
N LEU A 270 -23.53 7.08 6.52
CA LEU A 270 -23.03 5.75 6.87
C LEU A 270 -23.69 4.61 6.08
N TYR A 271 -24.98 4.74 5.78
CA TYR A 271 -25.78 3.72 5.13
C TYR A 271 -26.04 3.99 3.65
N GLN A 272 -25.41 5.02 3.10
CA GLN A 272 -25.50 5.33 1.67
C GLN A 272 -24.84 4.24 0.82
N THR A 273 -25.45 3.98 -0.34
CA THR A 273 -24.99 2.97 -1.30
C THR A 273 -24.79 3.55 -2.70
N ASP A 274 -25.22 4.81 -2.92
CA ASP A 274 -25.05 5.49 -4.21
C ASP A 274 -23.55 5.77 -4.45
N PRO A 275 -22.95 5.25 -5.53
CA PRO A 275 -21.55 5.47 -5.84
C PRO A 275 -21.15 6.94 -5.94
N THR A 276 -22.06 7.82 -6.37
CA THR A 276 -21.79 9.26 -6.50
C THR A 276 -21.63 9.94 -5.15
N ILE A 277 -22.31 9.44 -4.13
CA ILE A 277 -22.22 9.92 -2.73
C ILE A 277 -21.05 9.27 -2.01
N VAL A 278 -20.81 7.97 -2.25
CA VAL A 278 -19.85 7.16 -1.51
C VAL A 278 -18.41 7.38 -1.99
N SER A 279 -18.21 7.49 -3.32
CA SER A 279 -16.87 7.56 -3.93
C SER A 279 -15.96 8.65 -3.36
N PRO A 280 -16.42 9.86 -3.04
CA PRO A 280 -15.54 10.91 -2.48
C PRO A 280 -14.87 10.54 -1.16
N TYR A 281 -15.45 9.60 -0.40
CA TYR A 281 -14.95 9.20 0.92
C TYR A 281 -14.07 7.96 0.91
N VAL A 282 -14.18 7.10 -0.12
CA VAL A 282 -13.46 5.82 -0.19
C VAL A 282 -12.46 5.74 -1.32
N ASN A 283 -12.51 6.66 -2.29
CA ASN A 283 -11.53 6.74 -3.35
C ASN A 283 -10.42 7.73 -3.02
N ASP A 284 -9.26 7.52 -3.63
CA ASP A 284 -8.13 8.43 -3.50
C ASP A 284 -8.46 9.80 -4.07
N GLY A 285 -8.01 10.84 -3.42
CA GLY A 285 -8.28 12.23 -3.78
C GLY A 285 -7.34 13.21 -3.08
N PRO A 286 -7.34 14.48 -3.49
CA PRO A 286 -6.50 15.49 -2.86
C PRO A 286 -6.93 15.80 -1.42
N LYS A 287 -8.23 15.80 -1.19
CA LYS A 287 -8.90 16.09 0.09
C LYS A 287 -10.34 15.54 0.08
N THR A 288 -10.95 15.48 1.26
CA THR A 288 -12.41 15.35 1.39
C THR A 288 -13.00 16.76 1.43
N THR A 289 -13.69 17.15 0.35
CA THR A 289 -14.10 18.55 0.11
C THR A 289 -14.91 19.14 1.25
N GLU A 290 -15.82 18.36 1.80
CA GLU A 290 -16.77 18.76 2.85
C GLU A 290 -16.10 18.98 4.20
N LEU A 291 -14.94 18.35 4.42
CA LEU A 291 -14.13 18.52 5.63
C LEU A 291 -13.07 19.61 5.48
N GLY A 292 -12.84 20.11 4.25
CA GLY A 292 -11.93 21.22 3.98
C GLY A 292 -10.48 20.81 3.68
N GLU A 293 -9.62 21.83 3.51
CA GLU A 293 -8.23 21.68 3.01
C GLU A 293 -7.31 20.85 3.93
N TRP A 294 -7.62 20.76 5.20
CA TRP A 294 -6.84 20.02 6.18
C TRP A 294 -7.00 18.50 6.07
N SER A 295 -8.10 18.04 5.47
CA SER A 295 -8.46 16.63 5.39
C SER A 295 -7.72 15.94 4.25
N PRO A 296 -7.40 14.64 4.34
CA PRO A 296 -7.00 13.85 3.18
C PRO A 296 -8.19 13.47 2.31
N GLY A 297 -7.95 13.08 1.07
CA GLY A 297 -8.88 12.23 0.33
C GLY A 297 -8.95 10.84 0.94
N ASN A 298 -9.97 10.05 0.56
CA ASN A 298 -10.20 8.71 1.13
C ASN A 298 -10.23 8.71 2.68
N ILE A 299 -10.92 9.68 3.28
CA ILE A 299 -11.04 9.78 4.75
C ILE A 299 -11.73 8.56 5.36
N GLY A 300 -12.55 7.86 4.58
CA GLY A 300 -13.21 6.61 5.00
C GLY A 300 -12.23 5.52 5.40
N GLN A 301 -11.05 5.45 4.78
CA GLN A 301 -9.97 4.56 5.19
C GLN A 301 -9.53 4.81 6.64
N PHE A 302 -9.40 6.07 7.03
CA PHE A 302 -9.04 6.45 8.40
C PHE A 302 -10.13 6.05 9.38
N VAL A 303 -11.40 6.40 9.10
CA VAL A 303 -12.55 6.03 9.95
C VAL A 303 -12.66 4.52 10.10
N GLY A 304 -12.61 3.79 8.99
CA GLY A 304 -12.64 2.32 9.01
C GLY A 304 -11.51 1.72 9.83
N TRP A 305 -10.30 2.29 9.72
CA TRP A 305 -9.15 1.84 10.51
C TRP A 305 -9.35 2.05 12.01
N GLN A 306 -9.90 3.19 12.46
CA GLN A 306 -10.21 3.43 13.86
C GLN A 306 -11.29 2.45 14.37
N ILE A 307 -12.32 2.16 13.57
CA ILE A 307 -13.35 1.18 13.89
C ILE A 307 -12.74 -0.22 14.07
N VAL A 308 -11.90 -0.65 13.11
CA VAL A 308 -11.22 -1.96 13.18
C VAL A 308 -10.27 -2.03 14.38
N LYS A 309 -9.51 -0.98 14.67
CA LYS A 309 -8.68 -0.91 15.89
C LYS A 309 -9.51 -1.13 17.14
N LYS A 310 -10.63 -0.41 17.25
CA LYS A 310 -11.53 -0.52 18.40
C LYS A 310 -12.12 -1.91 18.55
N TRP A 311 -12.48 -2.55 17.43
CA TRP A 311 -12.98 -3.92 17.43
C TRP A 311 -11.89 -4.92 17.85
N MET A 312 -10.67 -4.80 17.30
CA MET A 312 -9.52 -5.67 17.63
C MET A 312 -9.02 -5.50 19.07
N GLU A 313 -9.20 -4.32 19.67
CA GLU A 313 -8.92 -4.11 21.11
C GLU A 313 -9.87 -4.90 22.01
N LYS A 314 -11.14 -5.01 21.62
CA LYS A 314 -12.16 -5.80 22.33
C LYS A 314 -12.03 -7.31 22.09
N ASN A 315 -11.43 -7.69 20.98
CA ASN A 315 -11.32 -9.06 20.49
C ASN A 315 -9.84 -9.45 20.32
N ASP A 316 -9.07 -9.36 21.41
CA ASP A 316 -7.61 -9.53 21.44
C ASP A 316 -7.11 -10.90 20.97
N LYS A 317 -7.97 -11.92 21.04
CA LYS A 317 -7.70 -13.30 20.61
C LYS A 317 -7.96 -13.55 19.12
N VAL A 318 -8.59 -12.62 18.44
CA VAL A 318 -8.89 -12.75 17.01
C VAL A 318 -7.60 -12.60 16.19
N SER A 319 -7.34 -13.57 15.32
CA SER A 319 -6.21 -13.53 14.39
C SER A 319 -6.49 -12.60 13.20
N LEU A 320 -5.42 -12.19 12.49
CA LEU A 320 -5.59 -11.42 11.24
C LEU A 320 -6.36 -12.21 10.17
N GLN A 321 -6.20 -13.54 10.13
CA GLN A 321 -6.97 -14.40 9.23
C GLN A 321 -8.48 -14.32 9.53
N GLN A 322 -8.85 -14.39 10.81
CA GLN A 322 -10.25 -14.24 11.23
C GLN A 322 -10.76 -12.82 10.97
N LEU A 323 -9.95 -11.78 11.22
CA LEU A 323 -10.30 -10.39 10.89
C LEU A 323 -10.68 -10.23 9.42
N ILE A 324 -9.90 -10.78 8.49
CA ILE A 324 -10.19 -10.72 7.06
C ILE A 324 -11.55 -11.36 6.75
N GLN A 325 -11.86 -12.49 7.37
CA GLN A 325 -13.09 -13.25 7.14
C GLN A 325 -14.32 -12.67 7.84
N THR A 326 -14.14 -11.84 8.88
CA THR A 326 -15.26 -11.27 9.64
C THR A 326 -16.00 -10.23 8.75
N PRO A 327 -17.33 -10.32 8.61
CA PRO A 327 -18.10 -9.35 7.86
C PRO A 327 -17.93 -7.92 8.39
N SER A 328 -17.78 -6.95 7.50
CA SER A 328 -17.54 -5.54 7.88
C SER A 328 -18.68 -4.94 8.68
N LYS A 329 -19.91 -5.33 8.36
CA LYS A 329 -21.11 -4.97 9.14
C LYS A 329 -21.01 -5.45 10.59
N GLN A 330 -20.61 -6.70 10.82
CA GLN A 330 -20.43 -7.27 12.16
C GLN A 330 -19.36 -6.50 12.96
N ILE A 331 -18.21 -6.22 12.32
CA ILE A 331 -17.13 -5.44 12.95
C ILE A 331 -17.65 -4.07 13.39
N PHE A 332 -18.39 -3.37 12.53
CA PHE A 332 -18.97 -2.08 12.85
C PHE A 332 -19.94 -2.13 14.04
N GLU A 333 -20.90 -3.06 14.02
CA GLU A 333 -21.91 -3.22 15.07
C GLU A 333 -21.26 -3.56 16.42
N GLU A 334 -20.30 -4.48 16.44
CA GLU A 334 -19.61 -4.92 17.67
C GLU A 334 -18.59 -3.91 18.19
N ALA A 335 -17.93 -3.15 17.31
CA ALA A 335 -16.97 -2.12 17.70
C ALA A 335 -17.60 -1.06 18.60
N ARG A 336 -18.87 -0.72 18.37
CA ARG A 336 -19.59 0.38 19.06
C ARG A 336 -18.70 1.62 19.11
N TYR A 337 -18.17 1.96 17.93
CA TYR A 337 -17.21 3.05 17.78
C TYR A 337 -17.84 4.40 18.13
N LYS A 338 -17.20 5.11 19.06
CA LYS A 338 -17.54 6.47 19.48
C LYS A 338 -16.23 7.18 19.81
N PRO A 339 -15.72 8.06 18.94
CA PRO A 339 -14.54 8.87 19.23
C PRO A 339 -14.85 9.92 20.30
N HIS A 340 -13.86 10.26 21.08
CA HIS A 340 -13.97 11.18 22.24
C HIS A 340 -13.55 12.60 21.88
#